data_5f6cf8aa67db357bf9d358b502963a58
#
_entry.id   5f6cf8aa67db357bf9d358b502963a58
#
_cell.length_a   1.000
_cell.length_b   1.000
_cell.length_c   1.000
_cell.angle_alpha   90.00
_cell.angle_beta   90.00
_cell.angle_gamma   90.00
#
_symmetry.space_group_name_H-M   'P 1'
#
loop_
_entity.id
_entity.type
_entity.pdbx_description
1 polymer ?
#
loop_
_entity_poly.entity_id
_entity_poly.type
_entity_poly.pdbx_seq_one_letter_code
_entity_poly.pdbx_strand_id
1 'polypeptide(L)'
;MTSLDPAVACIKYLLFAINFIVWTLGAILLGVAIWVRGDGGLWEYTDNLDIERYYIACYLCMAAGAVILVIGFIGCLGAAMESPCMLIVYFALTAVAIILQIAATVLVWKIAGGDRLQRVLSDELKWHIDRRNTDETSRRFLDLIQLKLDCCGAETFLDYQKVNQDIPVSCNSERTNNIQIRSCGENLRRFLEIRGGAIGGICVALILVEVGSIIFTMCLFFAMKQETKPLLHNY
;
A
#
# COMPACT_ATOMS: atom_id res chain seq x y z
N MET A 1 -26.35 -30.33 -15.97
CA MET A 1 -26.30 -29.12 -15.15
C MET A 1 -27.22 -29.39 -13.96
N THR A 2 -26.67 -29.86 -12.88
CA THR A 2 -27.38 -30.02 -11.61
C THR A 2 -27.76 -28.62 -11.12
N SER A 3 -29.01 -28.41 -10.77
CA SER A 3 -29.47 -27.11 -10.24
C SER A 3 -28.86 -26.96 -8.86
N LEU A 4 -27.76 -26.18 -8.79
CA LEU A 4 -27.17 -25.73 -7.52
C LEU A 4 -28.27 -25.12 -6.63
N ASP A 5 -28.23 -25.46 -5.35
CA ASP A 5 -29.10 -24.80 -4.37
C ASP A 5 -29.02 -23.26 -4.54
N PRO A 6 -30.16 -22.52 -4.58
CA PRO A 6 -30.15 -21.08 -4.82
C PRO A 6 -29.17 -20.31 -3.93
N ALA A 7 -28.96 -20.77 -2.70
CA ALA A 7 -27.98 -20.19 -1.77
C ALA A 7 -26.53 -20.36 -2.26
N VAL A 8 -26.19 -21.54 -2.77
CA VAL A 8 -24.85 -21.84 -3.29
C VAL A 8 -24.58 -21.05 -4.59
N ALA A 9 -25.60 -20.92 -5.44
CA ALA A 9 -25.51 -20.09 -6.65
C ALA A 9 -25.25 -18.62 -6.29
N CYS A 10 -25.91 -18.07 -5.28
CA CYS A 10 -25.68 -16.71 -4.79
C CYS A 10 -24.23 -16.53 -4.30
N ILE A 11 -23.71 -17.45 -3.49
CA ILE A 11 -22.33 -17.43 -3.00
C ILE A 11 -21.32 -17.45 -4.16
N LYS A 12 -21.56 -18.30 -5.17
CA LYS A 12 -20.74 -18.40 -6.38
C LYS A 12 -20.66 -17.06 -7.12
N TYR A 13 -21.82 -16.43 -7.40
CA TYR A 13 -21.84 -15.15 -8.11
C TYR A 13 -21.23 -14.01 -7.28
N LEU A 14 -21.44 -14.01 -5.97
CA LEU A 14 -20.84 -13.02 -5.08
C LEU A 14 -19.31 -13.17 -5.04
N LEU A 15 -18.81 -14.41 -4.91
CA LEU A 15 -17.38 -14.69 -4.94
C LEU A 15 -16.77 -14.26 -6.28
N PHE A 16 -17.42 -14.58 -7.39
CA PHE A 16 -17.00 -14.15 -8.72
C PHE A 16 -16.95 -12.62 -8.82
N ALA A 17 -18.01 -11.91 -8.41
CA ALA A 17 -18.09 -10.45 -8.50
C ALA A 17 -17.00 -9.76 -7.69
N ILE A 18 -16.77 -10.20 -6.45
CA ILE A 18 -15.70 -9.66 -5.61
C ILE A 18 -14.34 -9.86 -6.27
N ASN A 19 -14.05 -11.07 -6.74
CA ASN A 19 -12.76 -11.36 -7.38
C ASN A 19 -12.59 -10.63 -8.72
N PHE A 20 -13.67 -10.41 -9.47
CA PHE A 20 -13.63 -9.62 -10.70
C PHE A 20 -13.28 -8.15 -10.43
N ILE A 21 -13.80 -7.56 -9.35
CA ILE A 21 -13.43 -6.22 -8.91
C ILE A 21 -11.94 -6.19 -8.54
N VAL A 22 -11.47 -7.15 -7.73
CA VAL A 22 -10.06 -7.25 -7.32
C VAL A 22 -9.15 -7.43 -8.54
N TRP A 23 -9.51 -8.29 -9.49
CA TRP A 23 -8.79 -8.48 -10.75
C TRP A 23 -8.67 -7.19 -11.56
N THR A 24 -9.79 -6.45 -11.69
CA THR A 24 -9.82 -5.18 -12.41
C THR A 24 -8.91 -4.13 -11.73
N LEU A 25 -8.97 -4.03 -10.40
CA LEU A 25 -8.12 -3.12 -9.64
C LEU A 25 -6.64 -3.48 -9.77
N GLY A 26 -6.29 -4.78 -9.75
CA GLY A 26 -4.94 -5.27 -10.01
C GLY A 26 -4.44 -4.89 -11.41
N ALA A 27 -5.30 -5.04 -12.44
CA ALA A 27 -4.97 -4.65 -13.81
C ALA A 27 -4.75 -3.13 -13.94
N ILE A 28 -5.59 -2.31 -13.30
CA ILE A 28 -5.44 -0.86 -13.29
C ILE A 28 -4.14 -0.46 -12.59
N LEU A 29 -3.86 -1.02 -11.40
CA LEU A 29 -2.64 -0.71 -10.66
C LEU A 29 -1.39 -1.07 -11.47
N LEU A 30 -1.37 -2.26 -12.07
CA LEU A 30 -0.26 -2.71 -12.91
C LEU A 30 -0.10 -1.81 -14.14
N GLY A 31 -1.20 -1.48 -14.83
CA GLY A 31 -1.18 -0.62 -16.01
C GLY A 31 -0.68 0.78 -15.70
N VAL A 32 -1.16 1.39 -14.61
CA VAL A 32 -0.69 2.71 -14.16
C VAL A 32 0.79 2.67 -13.78
N ALA A 33 1.23 1.63 -13.05
CA ALA A 33 2.64 1.50 -12.65
C ALA A 33 3.58 1.33 -13.86
N ILE A 34 3.16 0.58 -14.88
CA ILE A 34 3.89 0.43 -16.14
C ILE A 34 3.90 1.75 -16.92
N TRP A 35 2.75 2.43 -17.00
CA TRP A 35 2.65 3.72 -17.69
C TRP A 35 3.55 4.77 -17.03
N VAL A 36 3.46 4.93 -15.72
CA VAL A 36 4.31 5.85 -14.92
C VAL A 36 5.79 5.53 -15.09
N ARG A 37 6.15 4.24 -15.20
CA ARG A 37 7.54 3.81 -15.43
C ARG A 37 8.02 4.10 -16.85
N GLY A 38 7.13 4.05 -17.83
CA GLY A 38 7.44 4.22 -19.25
C GLY A 38 7.28 5.66 -19.77
N ASP A 39 6.67 6.55 -18.98
CA ASP A 39 6.41 7.92 -19.40
C ASP A 39 7.68 8.77 -19.25
N GLY A 40 8.31 9.05 -20.42
CA GLY A 40 9.51 9.91 -20.51
C GLY A 40 9.25 11.38 -20.14
N GLY A 41 8.00 11.86 -20.11
CA GLY A 41 7.65 13.22 -19.71
C GLY A 41 7.73 13.46 -18.21
N LEU A 42 7.46 12.43 -17.42
CA LEU A 42 7.70 12.44 -15.97
C LEU A 42 9.21 12.46 -15.64
N TRP A 43 10.04 11.98 -16.56
CA TRP A 43 11.50 12.00 -16.44
C TRP A 43 12.05 13.43 -16.29
N GLU A 44 11.50 14.40 -17.00
CA GLU A 44 11.89 15.81 -16.91
C GLU A 44 11.54 16.44 -15.55
N TYR A 45 10.50 15.94 -14.89
CA TYR A 45 10.14 16.30 -13.51
C TYR A 45 10.91 15.50 -12.45
N THR A 46 11.41 14.30 -12.80
CA THR A 46 12.11 13.38 -11.87
C THR A 46 13.62 13.45 -11.97
N ASP A 47 14.18 14.26 -12.88
CA ASP A 47 15.64 14.47 -13.02
C ASP A 47 16.33 14.94 -11.72
N ASN A 48 15.53 15.21 -10.70
CA ASN A 48 15.92 15.72 -9.42
C ASN A 48 15.33 14.92 -8.22
N LEU A 49 14.64 13.80 -8.45
CA LEU A 49 14.30 12.83 -7.40
C LEU A 49 15.34 11.71 -7.39
N ASP A 50 15.54 11.09 -6.22
CA ASP A 50 16.36 9.87 -6.06
C ASP A 50 15.82 8.80 -7.03
N ILE A 51 16.41 8.74 -8.21
CA ILE A 51 16.01 7.89 -9.33
C ILE A 51 15.85 6.43 -8.86
N GLU A 52 16.73 5.98 -7.98
CA GLU A 52 16.71 4.64 -7.42
C GLU A 52 15.45 4.37 -6.58
N ARG A 53 15.08 5.28 -5.68
CA ARG A 53 13.86 5.13 -4.83
C ARG A 53 12.58 5.20 -5.64
N TYR A 54 12.54 6.03 -6.67
CA TYR A 54 11.41 6.11 -7.60
C TYR A 54 11.21 4.78 -8.35
N TYR A 55 12.28 4.20 -8.89
CA TYR A 55 12.21 2.91 -9.57
C TYR A 55 11.80 1.78 -8.65
N ILE A 56 12.33 1.74 -7.42
CA ILE A 56 11.93 0.76 -6.41
C ILE A 56 10.41 0.86 -6.15
N ALA A 57 9.86 2.07 -5.97
CA ALA A 57 8.44 2.26 -5.77
C ALA A 57 7.60 1.78 -6.97
N CYS A 58 8.01 2.09 -8.21
CA CYS A 58 7.34 1.63 -9.42
C CYS A 58 7.37 0.09 -9.52
N TYR A 59 8.51 -0.55 -9.26
CA TYR A 59 8.63 -2.01 -9.29
C TYR A 59 7.80 -2.69 -8.21
N LEU A 60 7.73 -2.11 -7.01
CA LEU A 60 6.87 -2.61 -5.94
C LEU A 60 5.38 -2.51 -6.32
N CYS A 61 4.96 -1.40 -6.91
CA CYS A 61 3.59 -1.25 -7.42
C CYS A 61 3.27 -2.22 -8.55
N MET A 62 4.22 -2.44 -9.49
CA MET A 62 4.04 -3.43 -10.55
C MET A 62 3.94 -4.85 -9.99
N ALA A 63 4.82 -5.22 -9.05
CA ALA A 63 4.78 -6.54 -8.41
C ALA A 63 3.47 -6.75 -7.65
N ALA A 64 3.03 -5.76 -6.85
CA ALA A 64 1.77 -5.82 -6.14
C ALA A 64 0.57 -5.94 -7.09
N GLY A 65 0.52 -5.12 -8.15
CA GLY A 65 -0.54 -5.16 -9.16
C GLY A 65 -0.60 -6.51 -9.88
N ALA A 66 0.56 -7.10 -10.23
CA ALA A 66 0.63 -8.42 -10.85
C ALA A 66 0.11 -9.52 -9.91
N VAL A 67 0.50 -9.50 -8.64
CA VAL A 67 0.04 -10.48 -7.63
C VAL A 67 -1.47 -10.39 -7.43
N ILE A 68 -2.01 -9.17 -7.25
CA ILE A 68 -3.45 -8.95 -7.08
C ILE A 68 -4.23 -9.41 -8.31
N LEU A 69 -3.74 -9.12 -9.51
CA LEU A 69 -4.33 -9.55 -10.77
C LEU A 69 -4.39 -11.08 -10.88
N VAL A 70 -3.31 -11.78 -10.54
CA VAL A 70 -3.25 -13.25 -10.58
C VAL A 70 -4.21 -13.87 -9.56
N ILE A 71 -4.23 -13.39 -8.33
CA ILE A 71 -5.12 -13.89 -7.28
C ILE A 71 -6.59 -13.69 -7.68
N GLY A 72 -6.96 -12.48 -8.14
CA GLY A 72 -8.30 -12.18 -8.59
C GLY A 72 -8.73 -13.06 -9.78
N PHE A 73 -7.83 -13.30 -10.75
CA PHE A 73 -8.08 -14.16 -11.89
C PHE A 73 -8.36 -15.61 -11.48
N ILE A 74 -7.52 -16.18 -10.60
CA ILE A 74 -7.70 -17.55 -10.08
C ILE A 74 -9.02 -17.65 -9.31
N GLY A 75 -9.38 -16.63 -8.52
CA GLY A 75 -10.66 -16.58 -7.80
C GLY A 75 -11.88 -16.53 -8.74
N CYS A 76 -11.81 -15.73 -9.81
CA CYS A 76 -12.85 -15.69 -10.85
C CYS A 76 -13.02 -17.04 -11.53
N LEU A 77 -11.92 -17.64 -12.00
CA LEU A 77 -11.95 -18.94 -12.68
C LEU A 77 -12.41 -20.06 -11.73
N GLY A 78 -11.94 -20.07 -10.48
CA GLY A 78 -12.33 -21.05 -9.48
C GLY A 78 -13.83 -21.05 -9.23
N ALA A 79 -14.42 -19.85 -9.11
CA ALA A 79 -15.86 -19.70 -8.94
C ALA A 79 -16.64 -20.01 -10.23
N ALA A 80 -16.19 -19.52 -11.39
CA ALA A 80 -16.90 -19.71 -12.66
C ALA A 80 -16.91 -21.17 -13.13
N MET A 81 -15.75 -21.83 -13.05
CA MET A 81 -15.55 -23.22 -13.53
C MET A 81 -15.91 -24.28 -12.48
N GLU A 82 -16.28 -23.87 -11.26
CA GLU A 82 -16.57 -24.81 -10.16
C GLU A 82 -15.42 -25.81 -9.94
N SER A 83 -14.19 -25.36 -10.06
CA SER A 83 -13.02 -26.22 -9.99
C SER A 83 -12.49 -26.32 -8.56
N PRO A 84 -12.57 -27.49 -7.90
CA PRO A 84 -12.08 -27.66 -6.54
C PRO A 84 -10.59 -27.35 -6.40
N CYS A 85 -9.79 -27.68 -7.42
CA CYS A 85 -8.35 -27.43 -7.42
C CYS A 85 -8.05 -25.92 -7.42
N MET A 86 -8.72 -25.15 -8.28
CA MET A 86 -8.54 -23.68 -8.33
C MET A 86 -9.00 -22.99 -7.05
N LEU A 87 -10.10 -23.47 -6.44
CA LEU A 87 -10.54 -22.95 -5.17
C LEU A 87 -9.54 -23.20 -4.03
N ILE A 88 -8.89 -24.38 -4.02
CA ILE A 88 -7.84 -24.66 -3.01
C ILE A 88 -6.63 -23.75 -3.22
N VAL A 89 -6.19 -23.54 -4.46
CA VAL A 89 -5.08 -22.63 -4.78
C VAL A 89 -5.44 -21.19 -4.37
N TYR A 90 -6.64 -20.73 -4.72
CA TYR A 90 -7.13 -19.41 -4.32
C TYR A 90 -7.16 -19.25 -2.80
N PHE A 91 -7.70 -20.24 -2.08
CA PHE A 91 -7.71 -20.28 -0.62
C PHE A 91 -6.31 -20.13 -0.02
N ALA A 92 -5.34 -20.90 -0.52
CA ALA A 92 -3.97 -20.87 -0.03
C ALA A 92 -3.31 -19.52 -0.28
N LEU A 93 -3.48 -18.95 -1.49
CA LEU A 93 -2.92 -17.63 -1.83
C LEU A 93 -3.53 -16.51 -0.98
N THR A 94 -4.85 -16.51 -0.78
CA THR A 94 -5.54 -15.51 0.06
C THR A 94 -5.14 -15.65 1.53
N ALA A 95 -4.98 -16.87 2.05
CA ALA A 95 -4.52 -17.09 3.41
C ALA A 95 -3.09 -16.54 3.63
N VAL A 96 -2.18 -16.74 2.67
CA VAL A 96 -0.84 -16.15 2.70
C VAL A 96 -0.92 -14.62 2.66
N ALA A 97 -1.79 -14.03 1.83
CA ALA A 97 -1.97 -12.59 1.76
C ALA A 97 -2.42 -12.00 3.11
N ILE A 98 -3.39 -12.61 3.78
CA ILE A 98 -3.84 -12.19 5.13
C ILE A 98 -2.69 -12.23 6.13
N ILE A 99 -1.89 -13.31 6.14
CA ILE A 99 -0.75 -13.42 7.07
C ILE A 99 0.26 -12.31 6.83
N LEU A 100 0.57 -12.01 5.56
CA LEU A 100 1.49 -10.94 5.20
C LEU A 100 0.93 -9.55 5.58
N GLN A 101 -0.36 -9.31 5.40
CA GLN A 101 -1.01 -8.06 5.81
C GLN A 101 -0.98 -7.87 7.32
N ILE A 102 -1.28 -8.91 8.09
CA ILE A 102 -1.20 -8.86 9.55
C ILE A 102 0.25 -8.58 9.99
N ALA A 103 1.23 -9.27 9.42
CA ALA A 103 2.64 -9.07 9.73
C ALA A 103 3.09 -7.63 9.42
N ALA A 104 2.71 -7.10 8.25
CA ALA A 104 3.00 -5.72 7.86
C ALA A 104 2.33 -4.72 8.81
N THR A 105 1.07 -4.94 9.18
CA THR A 105 0.32 -4.08 10.11
C THR A 105 0.98 -4.04 11.48
N VAL A 106 1.39 -5.19 12.02
CA VAL A 106 2.09 -5.28 13.31
C VAL A 106 3.44 -4.56 13.26
N LEU A 107 4.19 -4.72 12.15
CA LEU A 107 5.47 -4.04 11.96
C LEU A 107 5.30 -2.52 11.91
N VAL A 108 4.35 -2.03 11.12
CA VAL A 108 4.02 -0.60 11.05
C VAL A 108 3.59 -0.08 12.42
N TRP A 109 2.75 -0.81 13.14
CA TRP A 109 2.31 -0.40 14.49
C TRP A 109 3.47 -0.28 15.48
N LYS A 110 4.44 -1.21 15.44
CA LYS A 110 5.64 -1.15 16.26
C LYS A 110 6.52 0.05 15.97
N ILE A 111 6.56 0.48 14.70
CA ILE A 111 7.34 1.65 14.27
C ILE A 111 6.57 2.95 14.51
N ALA A 112 5.26 2.95 14.23
CA ALA A 112 4.40 4.12 14.33
C ALA A 112 4.04 4.53 15.78
N GLY A 113 4.43 3.74 16.79
CA GLY A 113 4.14 4.02 18.19
C GLY A 113 4.95 5.19 18.74
N GLY A 114 4.29 6.34 18.99
CA GLY A 114 4.78 7.46 19.81
C GLY A 114 6.11 8.06 19.39
N ASP A 115 7.01 8.28 20.36
CA ASP A 115 8.32 8.95 20.19
C ASP A 115 9.29 8.21 19.26
N ARG A 116 9.04 6.94 18.96
CA ARG A 116 9.90 6.16 18.05
C ARG A 116 9.76 6.65 16.61
N LEU A 117 8.53 6.85 16.15
CA LEU A 117 8.27 7.38 14.80
C LEU A 117 8.90 8.75 14.63
N GLN A 118 8.72 9.64 15.62
CA GLN A 118 9.30 10.98 15.57
C GLN A 118 10.83 10.93 15.45
N ARG A 119 11.49 10.07 16.23
CA ARG A 119 12.96 9.90 16.15
C ARG A 119 13.40 9.42 14.78
N VAL A 120 12.77 8.37 14.25
CA VAL A 120 13.11 7.84 12.90
C VAL A 120 12.93 8.92 11.83
N LEU A 121 11.83 9.69 11.88
CA LEU A 121 11.59 10.77 10.94
C LEU A 121 12.60 11.92 11.11
N SER A 122 12.94 12.27 12.35
CA SER A 122 13.94 13.32 12.62
C SER A 122 15.34 12.92 12.16
N ASP A 123 15.72 11.66 12.35
CA ASP A 123 17.02 11.14 11.91
C ASP A 123 17.11 11.11 10.38
N GLU A 124 16.06 10.72 9.68
CA GLU A 124 16.00 10.79 8.21
C GLU A 124 16.09 12.23 7.71
N LEU A 125 15.34 13.15 8.34
CA LEU A 125 15.44 14.59 7.98
C LEU A 125 16.83 15.16 8.23
N LYS A 126 17.51 14.79 9.31
CA LYS A 126 18.90 15.19 9.58
C LYS A 126 19.83 14.69 8.51
N TRP A 127 19.67 13.42 8.07
CA TRP A 127 20.48 12.86 6.98
C TRP A 127 20.32 13.66 5.68
N HIS A 128 19.10 14.11 5.36
CA HIS A 128 18.85 14.99 4.21
C HIS A 128 19.42 16.40 4.42
N ILE A 129 19.38 16.95 5.64
CA ILE A 129 19.97 18.26 5.97
C ILE A 129 21.48 18.24 5.72
N ASP A 130 22.18 17.20 6.18
CA ASP A 130 23.63 17.08 5.97
C ASP A 130 24.01 17.10 4.49
N ARG A 131 23.19 16.54 3.61
CA ARG A 131 23.43 16.42 2.17
C ARG A 131 22.82 17.51 1.32
N ARG A 132 22.05 18.43 1.89
CA ARG A 132 21.30 19.44 1.18
C ARG A 132 22.12 20.25 0.18
N ASN A 133 23.37 20.57 0.49
CA ASN A 133 24.26 21.37 -0.37
C ASN A 133 24.94 20.56 -1.49
N THR A 134 24.99 19.24 -1.35
CA THR A 134 25.65 18.33 -2.30
C THR A 134 24.68 17.49 -3.12
N ASP A 135 23.44 17.35 -2.64
CA ASP A 135 22.40 16.53 -3.26
C ASP A 135 21.12 17.35 -3.48
N GLU A 136 20.81 17.57 -4.73
CA GLU A 136 19.63 18.32 -5.18
C GLU A 136 18.32 17.66 -4.73
N THR A 137 18.30 16.32 -4.66
CA THR A 137 17.13 15.55 -4.20
C THR A 137 16.82 15.83 -2.74
N SER A 138 17.83 15.78 -1.89
CA SER A 138 17.71 16.11 -0.47
C SER A 138 17.24 17.56 -0.27
N ARG A 139 17.76 18.49 -1.09
CA ARG A 139 17.34 19.89 -1.06
C ARG A 139 15.85 20.03 -1.36
N ARG A 140 15.38 19.48 -2.47
CA ARG A 140 13.97 19.58 -2.89
C ARG A 140 13.01 18.87 -1.93
N PHE A 141 13.44 17.72 -1.43
CA PHE A 141 12.65 16.98 -0.42
C PHE A 141 12.44 17.81 0.84
N LEU A 142 13.50 18.45 1.37
CA LEU A 142 13.42 19.32 2.53
C LEU A 142 12.54 20.54 2.25
N ASP A 143 12.78 21.23 1.12
CA ASP A 143 12.01 22.40 0.73
C ASP A 143 10.51 22.07 0.60
N LEU A 144 10.16 20.92 0.01
CA LEU A 144 8.77 20.47 -0.10
C LEU A 144 8.13 20.21 1.27
N ILE A 145 8.84 19.51 2.17
CA ILE A 145 8.32 19.21 3.51
C ILE A 145 8.14 20.50 4.32
N GLN A 146 9.12 21.39 4.28
CA GLN A 146 9.08 22.64 5.03
C GLN A 146 7.92 23.54 4.58
N LEU A 147 7.72 23.69 3.27
CA LEU A 147 6.62 24.47 2.70
C LEU A 147 5.25 23.81 2.96
N LYS A 148 5.14 22.47 2.85
CA LYS A 148 3.84 21.79 2.99
C LYS A 148 3.39 21.60 4.43
N LEU A 149 4.33 21.49 5.36
CA LEU A 149 4.05 21.24 6.77
C LEU A 149 4.28 22.46 7.67
N ASP A 150 4.63 23.62 7.11
CA ASP A 150 4.92 24.85 7.85
C ASP A 150 5.91 24.60 9.01
N CYS A 151 7.10 24.07 8.68
CA CYS A 151 8.11 23.64 9.66
C CYS A 151 9.54 23.98 9.20
N CYS A 152 10.53 23.91 10.08
CA CYS A 152 11.93 24.10 9.75
C CYS A 152 12.84 23.18 10.54
N GLY A 153 13.82 22.56 9.85
CA GLY A 153 14.76 21.62 10.44
C GLY A 153 14.13 20.29 10.84
N ALA A 154 14.92 19.35 11.28
CA ALA A 154 14.44 18.04 11.75
C ALA A 154 13.78 18.17 13.13
N GLU A 155 14.49 18.70 14.10
CA GLU A 155 14.02 18.98 15.48
C GLU A 155 13.86 20.48 15.71
N THR A 156 14.73 21.29 15.10
CA THR A 156 14.73 22.73 15.23
C THR A 156 15.40 23.37 14.00
N PHE A 157 15.09 24.62 13.71
CA PHE A 157 15.75 25.39 12.66
C PHE A 157 17.29 25.50 12.84
N LEU A 158 17.80 25.32 14.07
CA LEU A 158 19.22 25.31 14.37
C LEU A 158 19.97 24.08 13.82
N ASP A 159 19.26 23.06 13.36
CA ASP A 159 19.88 21.86 12.79
C ASP A 159 20.72 22.17 11.55
N TYR A 160 20.35 23.20 10.78
CA TYR A 160 21.14 23.71 9.67
C TYR A 160 22.47 24.34 10.12
N GLN A 161 22.42 25.11 11.22
CA GLN A 161 23.61 25.75 11.77
C GLN A 161 24.61 24.73 12.35
N LYS A 162 24.12 23.62 12.91
CA LYS A 162 24.97 22.53 13.42
C LYS A 162 25.86 21.91 12.34
N VAL A 163 25.40 21.96 11.08
CA VAL A 163 26.15 21.43 9.92
C VAL A 163 26.76 22.55 9.05
N ASN A 164 26.90 23.77 9.62
CA ASN A 164 27.44 24.95 8.95
C ASN A 164 26.73 25.30 7.61
N GLN A 165 25.41 25.17 7.60
CA GLN A 165 24.56 25.56 6.47
C GLN A 165 23.64 26.73 6.86
N ASP A 166 23.32 27.55 5.86
CA ASP A 166 22.34 28.61 6.02
C ASP A 166 20.93 28.05 6.09
N ILE A 167 20.05 28.71 6.88
CA ILE A 167 18.64 28.36 6.98
C ILE A 167 17.99 28.62 5.61
N PRO A 168 17.34 27.62 4.98
CA PRO A 168 16.76 27.79 3.66
C PRO A 168 15.54 28.72 3.67
N VAL A 169 15.28 29.35 2.52
CA VAL A 169 14.13 30.24 2.33
C VAL A 169 12.81 29.48 2.52
N SER A 170 12.79 28.18 2.23
CA SER A 170 11.64 27.29 2.46
C SER A 170 11.21 27.15 3.93
N CYS A 171 12.08 27.56 4.87
CA CYS A 171 11.77 27.70 6.29
C CYS A 171 10.98 28.96 6.62
N ASN A 172 10.86 29.90 5.70
CA ASN A 172 10.10 31.14 5.97
C ASN A 172 8.60 30.90 5.77
N SER A 173 7.83 31.43 6.69
CA SER A 173 6.37 31.47 6.56
C SER A 173 5.95 32.41 5.42
N GLU A 174 5.16 31.93 4.47
CA GLU A 174 4.59 32.76 3.40
C GLU A 174 3.75 33.94 3.94
N ARG A 175 3.19 33.79 5.15
CA ARG A 175 2.30 34.81 5.77
C ARG A 175 3.04 35.89 6.54
N THR A 176 4.13 35.53 7.23
CA THR A 176 4.81 36.41 8.19
C THR A 176 6.24 36.73 7.78
N ASN A 177 6.76 36.06 6.78
CA ASN A 177 8.18 36.13 6.37
C ASN A 177 9.18 35.83 7.51
N ASN A 178 8.70 35.20 8.59
CA ASN A 178 9.51 34.77 9.73
C ASN A 178 9.85 33.28 9.61
N ILE A 179 10.97 32.87 10.19
CA ILE A 179 11.39 31.47 10.23
C ILE A 179 10.37 30.65 11.03
N GLN A 180 9.97 29.51 10.50
CA GLN A 180 9.12 28.54 11.17
C GLN A 180 9.89 27.91 12.35
N ILE A 181 9.27 27.95 13.54
CA ILE A 181 9.89 27.44 14.77
C ILE A 181 9.58 25.95 14.99
N ARG A 182 8.56 25.43 14.29
CA ARG A 182 8.07 24.06 14.49
C ARG A 182 9.02 23.03 13.86
N SER A 183 9.25 21.92 14.59
CA SER A 183 9.99 20.77 14.12
C SER A 183 9.29 20.08 12.94
N CYS A 184 10.04 19.80 11.86
CA CYS A 184 9.50 19.03 10.74
C CYS A 184 9.27 17.56 11.12
N GLY A 185 10.09 16.98 12.01
CA GLY A 185 9.87 15.61 12.52
C GLY A 185 8.55 15.46 13.25
N GLU A 186 8.17 16.43 14.10
CA GLU A 186 6.89 16.40 14.80
C GLU A 186 5.69 16.67 13.87
N ASN A 187 5.78 17.67 12.99
CA ASN A 187 4.70 17.98 12.06
C ASN A 187 4.48 16.84 11.07
N LEU A 188 5.54 16.19 10.58
CA LEU A 188 5.47 15.03 9.71
C LEU A 188 4.85 13.83 10.45
N ARG A 189 5.24 13.57 11.72
CA ARG A 189 4.61 12.55 12.56
C ARG A 189 3.11 12.78 12.67
N ARG A 190 2.71 14.02 13.03
CA ARG A 190 1.28 14.37 13.15
C ARG A 190 0.52 14.22 11.84
N PHE A 191 1.12 14.61 10.72
CA PHE A 191 0.54 14.43 9.38
C PHE A 191 0.33 12.94 9.07
N LEU A 192 1.32 12.10 9.35
CA LEU A 192 1.24 10.66 9.14
C LEU A 192 0.23 9.99 10.08
N GLU A 193 0.12 10.42 11.34
CA GLU A 193 -0.88 9.89 12.29
C GLU A 193 -2.31 10.17 11.82
N ILE A 194 -2.60 11.39 11.36
CA ILE A 194 -3.93 11.76 10.85
C ILE A 194 -4.26 10.95 9.60
N ARG A 195 -3.31 10.77 8.67
CA ARG A 195 -3.51 10.00 7.43
C ARG A 195 -3.47 8.50 7.68
N GLY A 196 -2.71 8.06 8.67
CA GLY A 196 -2.57 6.65 9.05
C GLY A 196 -3.90 6.03 9.48
N GLY A 197 -4.79 6.80 10.09
CA GLY A 197 -6.15 6.34 10.42
C GLY A 197 -6.95 5.90 9.19
N ALA A 198 -6.89 6.66 8.09
CA ALA A 198 -7.55 6.31 6.84
C ALA A 198 -6.93 5.05 6.20
N ILE A 199 -5.60 4.97 6.18
CA ILE A 199 -4.87 3.80 5.64
C ILE A 199 -5.19 2.56 6.48
N GLY A 200 -5.17 2.67 7.81
CA GLY A 200 -5.55 1.58 8.71
C GLY A 200 -6.98 1.10 8.50
N GLY A 201 -7.92 2.01 8.30
CA GLY A 201 -9.31 1.68 7.98
C GLY A 201 -9.44 0.88 6.67
N ILE A 202 -8.71 1.27 5.63
CA ILE A 202 -8.66 0.54 4.35
C ILE A 202 -8.06 -0.87 4.55
N CYS A 203 -6.98 -1.01 5.32
CA CYS A 203 -6.37 -2.31 5.61
C CYS A 203 -7.34 -3.24 6.35
N VAL A 204 -8.07 -2.74 7.34
CA VAL A 204 -9.09 -3.53 8.05
C VAL A 204 -10.21 -3.95 7.11
N ALA A 205 -10.71 -3.05 6.25
CA ALA A 205 -11.75 -3.37 5.27
C ALA A 205 -11.28 -4.47 4.30
N LEU A 206 -10.03 -4.41 3.82
CA LEU A 206 -9.46 -5.45 2.96
C LEU A 206 -9.39 -6.80 3.66
N ILE A 207 -8.94 -6.86 4.91
CA ILE A 207 -8.90 -8.11 5.69
C ILE A 207 -10.31 -8.70 5.83
N LEU A 208 -11.32 -7.88 6.09
CA LEU A 208 -12.71 -8.36 6.19
C LEU A 208 -13.22 -8.95 4.87
N VAL A 209 -12.90 -8.32 3.75
CA VAL A 209 -13.24 -8.84 2.40
C VAL A 209 -12.53 -10.17 2.13
N GLU A 210 -11.24 -10.28 2.48
CA GLU A 210 -10.46 -11.51 2.30
C GLU A 210 -10.98 -12.66 3.17
N VAL A 211 -11.29 -12.40 4.44
CA VAL A 211 -11.89 -13.40 5.34
C VAL A 211 -13.27 -13.84 4.82
N GLY A 212 -14.10 -12.90 4.38
CA GLY A 212 -15.38 -13.22 3.74
C GLY A 212 -15.20 -14.08 2.48
N SER A 213 -14.24 -13.76 1.64
CA SER A 213 -13.91 -14.53 0.44
C SER A 213 -13.43 -15.95 0.76
N ILE A 214 -12.64 -16.13 1.82
CA ILE A 214 -12.22 -17.46 2.32
C ILE A 214 -13.43 -18.27 2.76
N ILE A 215 -14.35 -17.68 3.53
CA ILE A 215 -15.57 -18.36 3.99
C ILE A 215 -16.42 -18.80 2.80
N PHE A 216 -16.65 -17.91 1.83
CA PHE A 216 -17.43 -18.25 0.63
C PHE A 216 -16.77 -19.33 -0.21
N THR A 217 -15.44 -19.29 -0.33
CA THR A 217 -14.65 -20.33 -1.02
C THR A 217 -14.81 -21.68 -0.35
N MET A 218 -14.76 -21.74 0.97
CA MET A 218 -14.98 -22.98 1.72
C MET A 218 -16.42 -23.50 1.56
N CYS A 219 -17.41 -22.62 1.67
CA CYS A 219 -18.82 -22.99 1.47
C CYS A 219 -19.04 -23.58 0.08
N LEU A 220 -18.53 -22.93 -0.97
CA LEU A 220 -18.63 -23.42 -2.35
C LEU A 220 -17.90 -24.77 -2.54
N PHE A 221 -16.70 -24.90 -2.00
CA PHE A 221 -15.92 -26.15 -2.06
C PHE A 221 -16.65 -27.32 -1.40
N PHE A 222 -17.22 -27.15 -0.21
CA PHE A 222 -17.95 -28.21 0.47
C PHE A 222 -19.26 -28.56 -0.23
N ALA A 223 -19.99 -27.59 -0.78
CA ALA A 223 -21.20 -27.82 -1.57
C ALA A 223 -20.90 -28.71 -2.79
N MET A 224 -19.84 -28.38 -3.57
CA MET A 224 -19.44 -29.19 -4.72
C MET A 224 -19.02 -30.62 -4.33
N LYS A 225 -18.32 -30.76 -3.18
CA LYS A 225 -17.89 -32.09 -2.69
C LYS A 225 -19.09 -32.96 -2.25
N GLN A 226 -20.16 -32.34 -1.74
CA GLN A 226 -21.38 -33.07 -1.38
C GLN A 226 -22.14 -33.59 -2.62
N GLU A 227 -22.19 -32.82 -3.70
CA GLU A 227 -22.81 -33.23 -4.95
C GLU A 227 -22.07 -34.39 -5.64
N THR A 228 -20.76 -34.48 -5.48
CA THR A 228 -19.92 -35.54 -6.11
C THR A 228 -20.04 -36.90 -5.40
N LYS A 229 -20.39 -36.93 -4.10
CA LYS A 229 -20.47 -38.19 -3.32
C LYS A 229 -21.55 -39.17 -3.79
N PRO A 230 -22.79 -38.79 -4.13
CA PRO A 230 -23.82 -39.74 -4.57
C PRO A 230 -23.51 -40.38 -5.93
N LEU A 231 -22.74 -39.72 -6.78
CA LEU A 231 -22.34 -40.27 -8.09
C LEU A 231 -21.32 -41.43 -8.01
N LEU A 232 -20.47 -41.42 -6.98
CA LEU A 232 -19.47 -42.46 -6.72
C LEU A 232 -20.02 -43.68 -6.00
N HIS A 233 -21.21 -43.60 -5.37
CA HIS A 233 -21.83 -44.72 -4.66
C HIS A 233 -22.71 -45.58 -5.55
N ASN A 234 -22.98 -45.16 -6.78
CA ASN A 234 -23.84 -45.86 -7.76
C ASN A 234 -23.03 -46.58 -8.84
N TYR A 235 -21.72 -46.72 -8.66
CA TYR A 235 -20.80 -47.59 -9.45
C TYR A 235 -20.19 -48.62 -8.51
#